data_bb10d6294729342acf1e622debe86a43
#
_entry.id   bb10d6294729342acf1e622debe86a43
#
_cell.length_a   1.000
_cell.length_b   1.000
_cell.length_c   1.000
_cell.angle_alpha   90.00
_cell.angle_beta   90.00
_cell.angle_gamma   90.00
#
_symmetry.space_group_name_H-M   'P 1'
#
loop_
_entity.id
_entity.type
_entity.pdbx_description
1 polymer ?
#
loop_
_entity_poly.entity_id
_entity_poly.type
_entity_poly.pdbx_seq_one_letter_code
_entity_poly.pdbx_strand_id
1 'polypeptide(L)'
;MEDISSLEDLLDLQAVDSAIDRLLDRRATLPELSAYRKAHGAVARLDAEIAAATESLRTVDLAEDRAEGEMKLDEEKLVREERRLYAGGLTARDATHLRDEVDMLRKRVSTREDEALSLIDQREDGQRTLDTLQAQRSASAADEARFEAAIKQAWAEIDADVARLEAKKAATVPLIAPDLLALYEEIRPAKEGVAVAALVDGVCGGCHLRLSAAEEAQALRAVPPRCHHCRRILAPR
;
A
#
# COMPACT_ATOMS: atom_id res chain seq x y z
N MET A 1 -26.68 -49.89 -4.68
CA MET A 1 -25.19 -49.75 -4.53
C MET A 1 -24.65 -48.52 -5.22
N GLU A 2 -25.39 -47.90 -6.16
CA GLU A 2 -25.00 -46.67 -6.87
C GLU A 2 -24.98 -45.42 -5.94
N ASP A 3 -25.88 -45.35 -4.93
CA ASP A 3 -25.98 -44.20 -4.05
C ASP A 3 -24.78 -43.97 -3.07
N ILE A 4 -24.04 -45.03 -2.70
CA ILE A 4 -22.93 -44.92 -1.74
C ILE A 4 -21.68 -44.36 -2.44
N SER A 5 -21.37 -44.84 -3.65
CA SER A 5 -20.21 -44.29 -4.40
C SER A 5 -20.40 -42.80 -4.72
N SER A 6 -21.63 -42.40 -5.10
CA SER A 6 -21.96 -41.00 -5.37
C SER A 6 -21.83 -40.08 -4.14
N LEU A 7 -22.01 -40.56 -2.89
CA LEU A 7 -21.79 -39.83 -1.67
C LEU A 7 -20.31 -39.69 -1.32
N GLU A 8 -19.48 -40.71 -1.67
CA GLU A 8 -18.02 -40.59 -1.53
C GLU A 8 -17.44 -39.60 -2.52
N ASP A 9 -17.87 -39.64 -3.79
CA ASP A 9 -17.50 -38.68 -4.84
C ASP A 9 -17.92 -37.25 -4.45
N LEU A 10 -19.07 -37.08 -3.75
CA LEU A 10 -19.52 -35.79 -3.25
C LEU A 10 -18.64 -35.28 -2.10
N LEU A 11 -18.12 -36.16 -1.23
CA LEU A 11 -17.12 -35.77 -0.22
C LEU A 11 -15.81 -35.34 -0.87
N ASP A 12 -15.40 -36.03 -1.92
CA ASP A 12 -14.20 -35.64 -2.67
C ASP A 12 -14.38 -34.30 -3.39
N LEU A 13 -15.56 -34.04 -3.95
CA LEU A 13 -15.93 -32.73 -4.51
C LEU A 13 -15.88 -31.65 -3.44
N GLN A 14 -16.47 -31.91 -2.25
CA GLN A 14 -16.44 -30.97 -1.12
C GLN A 14 -15.02 -30.67 -0.68
N ALA A 15 -14.13 -31.65 -0.64
CA ALA A 15 -12.73 -31.45 -0.28
C ALA A 15 -12.01 -30.54 -1.28
N VAL A 16 -12.28 -30.73 -2.58
CA VAL A 16 -11.75 -29.90 -3.66
C VAL A 16 -12.28 -28.47 -3.56
N ASP A 17 -13.59 -28.31 -3.45
CA ASP A 17 -14.22 -27.00 -3.33
C ASP A 17 -13.74 -26.23 -2.10
N SER A 18 -13.62 -26.91 -0.96
CA SER A 18 -13.07 -26.29 0.25
C SER A 18 -11.58 -25.92 0.15
N ALA A 19 -10.83 -26.64 -0.67
CA ALA A 19 -9.44 -26.29 -0.96
C ALA A 19 -9.36 -25.05 -1.87
N ILE A 20 -10.22 -24.94 -2.88
CA ILE A 20 -10.33 -23.76 -3.74
C ILE A 20 -10.73 -22.53 -2.91
N ASP A 21 -11.76 -22.65 -2.08
CA ASP A 21 -12.21 -21.54 -1.21
C ASP A 21 -11.06 -21.02 -0.34
N ARG A 22 -10.28 -21.92 0.28
CA ARG A 22 -9.11 -21.53 1.09
C ARG A 22 -8.01 -20.85 0.29
N LEU A 23 -7.78 -21.27 -0.95
CA LEU A 23 -6.80 -20.63 -1.82
C LEU A 23 -7.26 -19.23 -2.26
N LEU A 24 -8.53 -19.07 -2.58
CA LEU A 24 -9.11 -17.76 -2.91
C LEU A 24 -9.12 -16.80 -1.72
N ASP A 25 -9.42 -17.29 -0.52
CA ASP A 25 -9.31 -16.51 0.71
C ASP A 25 -7.86 -16.09 0.97
N ARG A 26 -6.91 -17.02 0.86
CA ARG A 26 -5.47 -16.73 0.95
C ARG A 26 -5.05 -15.67 -0.08
N ARG A 27 -5.53 -15.77 -1.33
CA ARG A 27 -5.25 -14.78 -2.38
C ARG A 27 -5.72 -13.37 -2.01
N ALA A 28 -6.90 -13.27 -1.39
CA ALA A 28 -7.50 -12.01 -0.97
C ALA A 28 -6.85 -11.41 0.28
N THR A 29 -6.27 -12.26 1.14
CA THR A 29 -5.76 -11.89 2.47
C THR A 29 -4.24 -11.93 2.59
N LEU A 30 -3.50 -11.95 1.45
CA LEU A 30 -2.04 -11.91 1.46
C LEU A 30 -1.52 -10.72 2.27
N PRO A 31 -0.61 -10.93 3.23
CA PRO A 31 -0.05 -9.84 4.05
C PRO A 31 0.70 -8.81 3.21
N GLU A 32 1.29 -9.22 2.07
CA GLU A 32 1.97 -8.37 1.11
C GLU A 32 1.06 -7.31 0.50
N LEU A 33 -0.24 -7.57 0.36
CA LEU A 33 -1.23 -6.59 -0.12
C LEU A 33 -1.33 -5.37 0.81
N SER A 34 -1.31 -5.62 2.12
CA SER A 34 -1.31 -4.55 3.13
C SER A 34 0.00 -3.76 3.11
N ALA A 35 1.13 -4.46 3.00
CA ALA A 35 2.46 -3.85 2.91
C ALA A 35 2.61 -3.02 1.64
N TYR A 36 2.17 -3.53 0.49
CA TYR A 36 2.14 -2.80 -0.78
C TYR A 36 1.34 -1.50 -0.67
N ARG A 37 0.11 -1.56 -0.13
CA ARG A 37 -0.72 -0.35 0.02
C ARG A 37 -0.05 0.72 0.89
N LYS A 38 0.66 0.30 1.94
CA LYS A 38 1.41 1.22 2.80
C LYS A 38 2.60 1.86 2.06
N ALA A 39 3.37 1.06 1.33
CA ALA A 39 4.51 1.55 0.55
C ALA A 39 4.04 2.49 -0.58
N HIS A 40 3.01 2.13 -1.32
CA HIS A 40 2.39 2.96 -2.36
C HIS A 40 1.90 4.32 -1.80
N GLY A 41 1.19 4.29 -0.67
CA GLY A 41 0.74 5.51 0.00
C GLY A 41 1.91 6.36 0.53
N ALA A 42 3.02 5.74 0.95
CA ALA A 42 4.22 6.46 1.36
C ALA A 42 4.90 7.15 0.16
N VAL A 43 5.00 6.48 -0.99
CA VAL A 43 5.52 7.09 -2.23
C VAL A 43 4.71 8.32 -2.61
N ALA A 44 3.39 8.21 -2.67
CA ALA A 44 2.51 9.33 -3.05
C ALA A 44 2.64 10.53 -2.08
N ARG A 45 2.76 10.26 -0.77
CA ARG A 45 2.98 11.32 0.22
C ARG A 45 4.34 11.99 0.04
N LEU A 46 5.40 11.19 -0.13
CA LEU A 46 6.76 11.71 -0.31
C LEU A 46 6.89 12.50 -1.62
N ASP A 47 6.20 12.10 -2.70
CA ASP A 47 6.16 12.87 -3.95
C ASP A 47 5.54 14.26 -3.73
N ALA A 48 4.48 14.37 -2.92
CA ALA A 48 3.89 15.65 -2.56
C ALA A 48 4.82 16.51 -1.67
N GLU A 49 5.51 15.89 -0.69
CA GLU A 49 6.48 16.56 0.17
C GLU A 49 7.69 17.07 -0.63
N ILE A 50 8.20 16.27 -1.58
CA ILE A 50 9.29 16.65 -2.50
C ILE A 50 8.87 17.83 -3.37
N ALA A 51 7.66 17.82 -3.92
CA ALA A 51 7.16 18.92 -4.72
C ALA A 51 7.08 20.24 -3.91
N ALA A 52 6.59 20.17 -2.67
CA ALA A 52 6.53 21.31 -1.76
C ALA A 52 7.93 21.81 -1.37
N ALA A 53 8.87 20.91 -1.04
CA ALA A 53 10.24 21.27 -0.71
C ALA A 53 10.97 21.91 -1.91
N THR A 54 10.75 21.39 -3.12
CA THR A 54 11.31 21.94 -4.36
C THR A 54 10.81 23.36 -4.63
N GLU A 55 9.52 23.63 -4.44
CA GLU A 55 8.98 24.98 -4.62
C GLU A 55 9.46 25.94 -3.52
N SER A 56 9.60 25.44 -2.28
CA SER A 56 10.21 26.25 -1.20
C SER A 56 11.66 26.60 -1.53
N LEU A 57 12.46 25.64 -1.98
CA LEU A 57 13.85 25.89 -2.37
C LEU A 57 13.95 26.91 -3.51
N ARG A 58 13.11 26.79 -4.52
CA ARG A 58 13.01 27.75 -5.62
C ARG A 58 12.71 29.17 -5.13
N THR A 59 11.87 29.34 -4.13
CA THR A 59 11.58 30.66 -3.57
C THR A 59 12.78 31.26 -2.85
N VAL A 60 13.59 30.43 -2.18
CA VAL A 60 14.84 30.85 -1.54
C VAL A 60 15.89 31.23 -2.60
N ASP A 61 16.06 30.43 -3.66
CA ASP A 61 16.99 30.75 -4.76
C ASP A 61 16.67 32.11 -5.40
N LEU A 62 15.38 32.39 -5.67
CA LEU A 62 14.97 33.68 -6.20
C LEU A 62 15.20 34.84 -5.23
N ALA A 63 15.08 34.60 -3.92
CA ALA A 63 15.39 35.59 -2.90
C ALA A 63 16.88 35.87 -2.79
N GLU A 64 17.72 34.82 -2.89
CA GLU A 64 19.19 34.90 -2.91
C GLU A 64 19.67 35.71 -4.13
N ASP A 65 19.23 35.35 -5.34
CA ASP A 65 19.55 36.08 -6.58
C ASP A 65 19.21 37.58 -6.47
N ARG A 66 18.05 37.89 -5.87
CA ARG A 66 17.60 39.27 -5.67
C ARG A 66 18.49 39.98 -4.65
N ALA A 67 18.79 39.37 -3.51
CA ALA A 67 19.63 39.93 -2.46
C ALA A 67 21.03 40.25 -2.95
N GLU A 68 21.63 39.30 -3.73
CA GLU A 68 22.92 39.50 -4.38
C GLU A 68 22.91 40.65 -5.39
N GLY A 69 21.87 40.73 -6.22
CA GLY A 69 21.71 41.84 -7.18
C GLY A 69 21.58 43.19 -6.51
N GLU A 70 20.79 43.30 -5.43
CA GLU A 70 20.64 44.55 -4.65
C GLU A 70 21.92 44.90 -3.91
N MET A 71 22.65 43.91 -3.33
CA MET A 71 23.95 44.13 -2.69
C MET A 71 24.96 44.70 -3.64
N LYS A 72 25.10 44.14 -4.84
CA LYS A 72 26.02 44.61 -5.88
C LYS A 72 25.73 46.06 -6.28
N LEU A 73 24.46 46.45 -6.41
CA LEU A 73 24.09 47.84 -6.71
C LEU A 73 24.48 48.79 -5.60
N ASP A 74 24.31 48.41 -4.34
CA ASP A 74 24.70 49.21 -3.17
C ASP A 74 26.24 49.32 -3.04
N GLU A 75 26.98 48.23 -3.32
CA GLU A 75 28.46 48.25 -3.38
C GLU A 75 28.98 49.18 -4.48
N GLU A 76 28.43 49.08 -5.69
CA GLU A 76 28.80 49.97 -6.80
C GLU A 76 28.52 51.45 -6.47
N LYS A 77 27.43 51.71 -5.77
CA LYS A 77 27.09 53.05 -5.31
C LYS A 77 28.07 53.50 -4.22
N LEU A 78 28.36 52.65 -3.25
CA LEU A 78 29.31 52.94 -2.16
C LEU A 78 30.67 53.30 -2.74
N VAL A 79 31.23 52.50 -3.61
CA VAL A 79 32.54 52.74 -4.27
C VAL A 79 32.53 54.07 -5.03
N ARG A 80 31.43 54.41 -5.69
CA ARG A 80 31.31 55.68 -6.43
C ARG A 80 31.27 56.89 -5.47
N GLU A 81 30.50 56.84 -4.40
CA GLU A 81 30.39 57.97 -3.46
C GLU A 81 31.64 58.09 -2.58
N GLU A 82 32.34 56.98 -2.25
CA GLU A 82 33.67 57.04 -1.61
C GLU A 82 34.71 57.72 -2.49
N ARG A 83 34.75 57.41 -3.79
CA ARG A 83 35.66 58.08 -4.74
C ARG A 83 35.38 59.59 -4.78
N ARG A 84 34.11 60.01 -4.80
CA ARG A 84 33.72 61.41 -4.78
C ARG A 84 34.20 62.11 -3.48
N LEU A 85 34.05 61.45 -2.34
CA LEU A 85 34.44 61.97 -1.05
C LEU A 85 35.92 62.27 -0.96
N TYR A 86 36.77 61.40 -1.57
CA TYR A 86 38.24 61.52 -1.53
C TYR A 86 38.84 62.27 -2.74
N ALA A 87 38.06 62.60 -3.76
CA ALA A 87 38.53 63.33 -4.95
C ALA A 87 38.87 64.82 -4.65
N GLY A 88 38.38 65.36 -3.56
CA GLY A 88 38.55 66.75 -3.18
C GLY A 88 37.60 67.73 -3.89
N GLY A 89 37.69 69.03 -3.57
CA GLY A 89 36.88 70.07 -4.20
C GLY A 89 35.43 70.27 -3.64
N LEU A 90 35.09 69.54 -2.56
CA LEU A 90 33.81 69.65 -1.89
C LEU A 90 33.79 70.80 -0.87
N THR A 91 32.64 71.44 -0.70
CA THR A 91 32.47 72.36 0.48
C THR A 91 32.43 71.55 1.78
N ALA A 92 32.71 72.14 2.91
CA ALA A 92 32.65 71.46 4.20
C ALA A 92 31.27 70.84 4.48
N ARG A 93 30.20 71.48 4.06
CA ARG A 93 28.82 71.02 4.19
C ARG A 93 28.56 69.81 3.29
N ASP A 94 28.97 69.86 2.03
CA ASP A 94 28.79 68.78 1.08
C ASP A 94 29.62 67.55 1.48
N ALA A 95 30.83 67.72 1.99
CA ALA A 95 31.65 66.65 2.50
C ALA A 95 31.03 65.96 3.73
N THR A 96 30.32 66.68 4.60
CA THR A 96 29.60 66.10 5.73
C THR A 96 28.41 65.26 5.23
N HIS A 97 27.57 65.79 4.34
CA HIS A 97 26.46 65.04 3.76
C HIS A 97 26.92 63.79 3.03
N LEU A 98 28.00 63.86 2.27
CA LEU A 98 28.54 62.71 1.53
C LEU A 98 29.13 61.64 2.47
N ARG A 99 29.74 62.03 3.61
CA ARG A 99 30.14 61.06 4.65
C ARG A 99 28.95 60.32 5.23
N ASP A 100 27.90 61.05 5.59
CA ASP A 100 26.69 60.46 6.15
C ASP A 100 26.06 59.47 5.13
N GLU A 101 26.07 59.78 3.81
CA GLU A 101 25.59 58.89 2.77
C GLU A 101 26.48 57.66 2.62
N VAL A 102 27.81 57.78 2.64
CA VAL A 102 28.77 56.67 2.62
C VAL A 102 28.57 55.74 3.81
N ASP A 103 28.42 56.31 5.02
CA ASP A 103 28.21 55.52 6.24
C ASP A 103 26.85 54.80 6.23
N MET A 104 25.82 55.38 5.65
CA MET A 104 24.53 54.74 5.42
C MET A 104 24.65 53.58 4.41
N LEU A 105 25.37 53.80 3.30
CA LEU A 105 25.60 52.75 2.28
C LEU A 105 26.40 51.59 2.84
N ARG A 106 27.45 51.84 3.64
CA ARG A 106 28.21 50.77 4.33
C ARG A 106 27.31 49.90 5.19
N LYS A 107 26.44 50.56 6.01
CA LYS A 107 25.49 49.81 6.86
C LYS A 107 24.52 48.97 6.02
N ARG A 108 24.05 49.52 4.87
CA ARG A 108 23.16 48.76 3.96
C ARG A 108 23.86 47.56 3.35
N VAL A 109 25.10 47.72 2.86
CA VAL A 109 25.90 46.61 2.32
C VAL A 109 26.05 45.52 3.38
N SER A 110 26.47 45.88 4.62
CA SER A 110 26.62 44.90 5.70
C SER A 110 25.29 44.18 6.02
N THR A 111 24.17 44.88 6.05
CA THR A 111 22.85 44.26 6.27
C THR A 111 22.51 43.29 5.12
N ARG A 112 22.85 43.64 3.85
CA ARG A 112 22.63 42.76 2.70
C ARG A 112 23.53 41.52 2.71
N GLU A 113 24.77 41.66 3.16
CA GLU A 113 25.69 40.54 3.37
C GLU A 113 25.10 39.54 4.37
N ASP A 114 24.61 40.04 5.53
CA ASP A 114 23.95 39.20 6.54
C ASP A 114 22.69 38.51 6.00
N GLU A 115 21.90 39.23 5.20
CA GLU A 115 20.69 38.68 4.54
C GLU A 115 21.07 37.59 3.53
N ALA A 116 22.08 37.80 2.68
CA ALA A 116 22.56 36.82 1.70
C ALA A 116 23.10 35.58 2.42
N LEU A 117 23.90 35.73 3.48
CA LEU A 117 24.37 34.58 4.27
C LEU A 117 23.21 33.76 4.85
N SER A 118 22.20 34.44 5.40
CA SER A 118 20.99 33.73 5.91
C SER A 118 20.23 32.97 4.82
N LEU A 119 20.15 33.49 3.59
CA LEU A 119 19.51 32.81 2.47
C LEU A 119 20.32 31.61 1.98
N ILE A 120 21.65 31.69 1.98
CA ILE A 120 22.53 30.57 1.69
C ILE A 120 22.33 29.44 2.69
N ASP A 121 22.27 29.75 3.99
CA ASP A 121 21.99 28.74 5.02
C ASP A 121 20.64 28.07 4.81
N GLN A 122 19.60 28.86 4.50
CA GLN A 122 18.24 28.34 4.23
C GLN A 122 18.23 27.44 2.99
N ARG A 123 18.96 27.80 1.93
CA ARG A 123 19.10 26.98 0.71
C ARG A 123 19.78 25.66 1.03
N GLU A 124 20.88 25.67 1.80
CA GLU A 124 21.56 24.45 2.18
C GLU A 124 20.69 23.51 3.03
N ASP A 125 19.91 24.06 3.96
CA ASP A 125 18.97 23.31 4.78
C ASP A 125 17.83 22.74 3.93
N GLY A 126 17.31 23.54 3.01
CA GLY A 126 16.30 23.10 2.04
C GLY A 126 16.81 21.95 1.15
N GLN A 127 18.03 22.07 0.64
CA GLN A 127 18.66 21.02 -0.18
C GLN A 127 18.85 19.72 0.62
N ARG A 128 19.34 19.79 1.85
CA ARG A 128 19.49 18.62 2.74
C ARG A 128 18.13 17.93 3.01
N THR A 129 17.09 18.73 3.18
CA THR A 129 15.72 18.22 3.34
C THR A 129 15.25 17.52 2.08
N LEU A 130 15.44 18.11 0.91
CA LEU A 130 15.08 17.52 -0.38
C LEU A 130 15.81 16.19 -0.63
N ASP A 131 17.12 16.16 -0.38
CA ASP A 131 17.93 14.94 -0.54
C ASP A 131 17.43 13.82 0.39
N THR A 132 17.05 14.15 1.62
CA THR A 132 16.50 13.20 2.58
C THR A 132 15.16 12.63 2.11
N LEU A 133 14.24 13.48 1.64
CA LEU A 133 12.95 13.07 1.10
C LEU A 133 13.10 12.19 -0.14
N GLN A 134 14.01 12.52 -1.04
CA GLN A 134 14.30 11.72 -2.23
C GLN A 134 14.86 10.34 -1.88
N ALA A 135 15.75 10.25 -0.90
CA ALA A 135 16.27 8.97 -0.40
C ALA A 135 15.14 8.11 0.21
N GLN A 136 14.26 8.69 1.03
CA GLN A 136 13.11 8.00 1.61
C GLN A 136 12.12 7.54 0.53
N ARG A 137 11.87 8.37 -0.46
CA ARG A 137 11.02 8.04 -1.61
C ARG A 137 11.58 6.87 -2.40
N SER A 138 12.90 6.86 -2.64
CA SER A 138 13.58 5.77 -3.36
C SER A 138 13.46 4.45 -2.58
N ALA A 139 13.67 4.47 -1.26
CA ALA A 139 13.50 3.29 -0.41
C ALA A 139 12.05 2.78 -0.43
N SER A 140 11.07 3.68 -0.30
CA SER A 140 9.64 3.31 -0.34
C SER A 140 9.23 2.74 -1.70
N ALA A 141 9.77 3.26 -2.81
CA ALA A 141 9.53 2.74 -4.16
C ALA A 141 10.16 1.36 -4.37
N ALA A 142 11.33 1.10 -3.79
CA ALA A 142 11.95 -0.22 -3.81
C ALA A 142 11.12 -1.25 -3.02
N ASP A 143 10.59 -0.86 -1.87
CA ASP A 143 9.68 -1.69 -1.09
C ASP A 143 8.37 -1.97 -1.84
N GLU A 144 7.76 -0.96 -2.46
CA GLU A 144 6.57 -1.11 -3.30
C GLU A 144 6.80 -2.14 -4.42
N ALA A 145 7.88 -2.00 -5.18
CA ALA A 145 8.24 -2.91 -6.26
C ALA A 145 8.49 -4.34 -5.75
N ARG A 146 9.13 -4.49 -4.59
CA ARG A 146 9.37 -5.78 -3.95
C ARG A 146 8.05 -6.47 -3.57
N PHE A 147 7.13 -5.73 -2.93
CA PHE A 147 5.83 -6.29 -2.54
C PHE A 147 4.97 -6.60 -3.76
N GLU A 148 4.97 -5.77 -4.79
CA GLU A 148 4.29 -6.04 -6.05
C GLU A 148 4.77 -7.35 -6.69
N ALA A 149 6.09 -7.56 -6.74
CA ALA A 149 6.67 -8.79 -7.27
C ALA A 149 6.26 -10.02 -6.43
N ALA A 150 6.30 -9.92 -5.10
CA ALA A 150 5.88 -11.00 -4.20
C ALA A 150 4.39 -11.34 -4.36
N ILE A 151 3.51 -10.34 -4.50
CA ILE A 151 2.08 -10.54 -4.76
C ILE A 151 1.86 -11.26 -6.09
N LYS A 152 2.52 -10.81 -7.16
CA LYS A 152 2.42 -11.45 -8.48
C LYS A 152 2.86 -12.90 -8.45
N GLN A 153 3.95 -13.20 -7.77
CA GLN A 153 4.43 -14.57 -7.60
C GLN A 153 3.42 -15.42 -6.81
N ALA A 154 2.98 -14.95 -5.65
CA ALA A 154 2.03 -15.68 -4.81
C ALA A 154 0.70 -15.93 -5.53
N TRP A 155 0.20 -14.94 -6.30
CA TRP A 155 -1.00 -15.12 -7.12
C TRP A 155 -0.81 -16.14 -8.23
N ALA A 156 0.35 -16.14 -8.91
CA ALA A 156 0.63 -17.15 -9.96
C ALA A 156 0.67 -18.56 -9.39
N GLU A 157 1.26 -18.77 -8.21
CA GLU A 157 1.28 -20.04 -7.50
C GLU A 157 -0.15 -20.49 -7.11
N ILE A 158 -0.94 -19.59 -6.53
CA ILE A 158 -2.33 -19.86 -6.15
C ILE A 158 -3.18 -20.18 -7.37
N ASP A 159 -3.08 -19.40 -8.46
CA ASP A 159 -3.85 -19.60 -9.67
C ASP A 159 -3.52 -20.95 -10.34
N ALA A 160 -2.25 -21.39 -10.29
CA ALA A 160 -1.86 -22.73 -10.76
C ALA A 160 -2.47 -23.86 -9.90
N ASP A 161 -2.49 -23.68 -8.57
CA ASP A 161 -3.11 -24.64 -7.66
C ASP A 161 -4.64 -24.68 -7.84
N VAL A 162 -5.29 -23.53 -8.00
CA VAL A 162 -6.73 -23.45 -8.30
C VAL A 162 -7.03 -24.15 -9.62
N ALA A 163 -6.27 -23.91 -10.70
CA ALA A 163 -6.48 -24.55 -11.99
C ALA A 163 -6.37 -26.08 -11.90
N ARG A 164 -5.41 -26.60 -11.10
CA ARG A 164 -5.28 -28.04 -10.85
C ARG A 164 -6.50 -28.61 -10.10
N LEU A 165 -7.00 -27.89 -9.10
CA LEU A 165 -8.19 -28.29 -8.35
C LEU A 165 -9.46 -28.21 -9.19
N GLU A 166 -9.61 -27.20 -10.03
CA GLU A 166 -10.73 -27.09 -10.99
C GLU A 166 -10.73 -28.25 -12.01
N ALA A 167 -9.57 -28.66 -12.50
CA ALA A 167 -9.46 -29.85 -13.36
C ALA A 167 -9.90 -31.10 -12.60
N LYS A 168 -9.52 -31.27 -11.33
CA LYS A 168 -9.99 -32.39 -10.49
C LYS A 168 -11.51 -32.32 -10.28
N LYS A 169 -12.05 -31.13 -9.98
CA LYS A 169 -13.49 -30.88 -9.86
C LYS A 169 -14.23 -31.32 -11.14
N ALA A 170 -13.76 -30.86 -12.28
CA ALA A 170 -14.35 -31.21 -13.58
C ALA A 170 -14.35 -32.73 -13.85
N ALA A 171 -13.37 -33.47 -13.35
CA ALA A 171 -13.32 -34.93 -13.45
C ALA A 171 -14.25 -35.63 -12.46
N THR A 172 -14.49 -35.04 -11.27
CA THR A 172 -15.35 -35.65 -10.22
C THR A 172 -16.83 -35.40 -10.46
N VAL A 173 -17.22 -34.20 -10.92
CA VAL A 173 -18.63 -33.80 -11.12
C VAL A 173 -19.44 -34.84 -11.95
N PRO A 174 -18.96 -35.41 -13.06
CA PRO A 174 -19.71 -36.38 -13.83
C PRO A 174 -19.97 -37.73 -13.12
N LEU A 175 -19.28 -38.00 -12.01
CA LEU A 175 -19.44 -39.22 -11.23
C LEU A 175 -20.60 -39.12 -10.22
N ILE A 176 -21.09 -37.89 -9.98
CA ILE A 176 -22.13 -37.59 -8.98
C ILE A 176 -23.50 -37.55 -9.67
N ALA A 177 -24.49 -38.17 -9.04
CA ALA A 177 -25.87 -38.13 -9.53
C ALA A 177 -26.38 -36.67 -9.64
N PRO A 178 -27.04 -36.27 -10.75
CA PRO A 178 -27.43 -34.87 -10.97
C PRO A 178 -28.29 -34.25 -9.85
N ASP A 179 -29.25 -35.02 -9.30
CA ASP A 179 -30.10 -34.55 -8.21
C ASP A 179 -29.33 -34.31 -6.93
N LEU A 180 -28.32 -35.15 -6.66
CA LEU A 180 -27.44 -35.01 -5.50
C LEU A 180 -26.50 -33.82 -5.65
N LEU A 181 -25.99 -33.57 -6.84
CA LEU A 181 -25.16 -32.42 -7.17
C LEU A 181 -25.95 -31.12 -7.03
N ALA A 182 -27.18 -31.06 -7.58
CA ALA A 182 -28.04 -29.88 -7.43
C ALA A 182 -28.33 -29.54 -5.96
N LEU A 183 -28.58 -30.54 -5.14
CA LEU A 183 -28.79 -30.40 -3.72
C LEU A 183 -27.52 -29.91 -3.00
N TYR A 184 -26.35 -30.37 -3.37
CA TYR A 184 -25.06 -29.95 -2.86
C TYR A 184 -24.83 -28.46 -3.15
N GLU A 185 -25.09 -28.02 -4.38
CA GLU A 185 -24.93 -26.63 -4.80
C GLU A 185 -25.93 -25.68 -4.08
N GLU A 186 -27.14 -26.14 -3.79
CA GLU A 186 -28.12 -25.39 -2.99
C GLU A 186 -27.66 -25.21 -1.53
N ILE A 187 -27.12 -26.26 -0.92
CA ILE A 187 -26.76 -26.23 0.52
C ILE A 187 -25.45 -25.47 0.76
N ARG A 188 -24.49 -25.59 -0.15
CA ARG A 188 -23.11 -25.10 0.03
C ARG A 188 -23.02 -23.61 0.43
N PRO A 189 -23.69 -22.66 -0.26
CA PRO A 189 -23.66 -21.24 0.10
C PRO A 189 -24.28 -20.96 1.48
N ALA A 190 -25.34 -21.67 1.84
CA ALA A 190 -26.07 -21.52 3.09
C ALA A 190 -25.34 -22.11 4.32
N LYS A 191 -24.24 -22.86 4.09
CA LYS A 191 -23.51 -23.60 5.11
C LYS A 191 -21.99 -23.32 5.06
N GLU A 192 -21.62 -22.08 4.75
CA GLU A 192 -20.23 -21.60 4.78
C GLU A 192 -19.29 -22.44 3.91
N GLY A 193 -19.78 -22.85 2.73
CA GLY A 193 -19.00 -23.65 1.79
C GLY A 193 -19.00 -25.16 2.05
N VAL A 194 -19.67 -25.67 3.09
CA VAL A 194 -19.69 -27.11 3.47
C VAL A 194 -21.08 -27.68 3.38
N ALA A 195 -21.40 -28.39 2.31
CA ALA A 195 -22.71 -28.99 2.08
C ALA A 195 -22.80 -30.45 2.49
N VAL A 196 -21.70 -31.22 2.39
CA VAL A 196 -21.63 -32.62 2.75
C VAL A 196 -20.62 -32.84 3.88
N ALA A 197 -20.89 -33.79 4.74
CA ALA A 197 -20.05 -34.11 5.88
C ALA A 197 -19.99 -35.62 6.12
N ALA A 198 -18.81 -36.13 6.47
CA ALA A 198 -18.68 -37.52 6.88
C ALA A 198 -19.45 -37.76 8.18
N LEU A 199 -20.12 -38.91 8.27
CA LEU A 199 -20.67 -39.43 9.52
C LEU A 199 -19.74 -40.54 10.03
N VAL A 200 -19.05 -40.28 11.14
CA VAL A 200 -18.09 -41.18 11.77
C VAL A 200 -18.49 -41.39 13.20
N ASP A 201 -18.69 -42.65 13.61
CA ASP A 201 -19.06 -43.04 14.99
C ASP A 201 -20.28 -42.26 15.53
N GLY A 202 -21.26 -42.00 14.67
CA GLY A 202 -22.46 -41.25 15.01
C GLY A 202 -22.23 -39.74 15.17
N VAL A 203 -21.06 -39.20 14.80
CA VAL A 203 -20.74 -37.76 14.86
C VAL A 203 -20.75 -37.16 13.46
N CYS A 204 -21.51 -36.11 13.28
CA CYS A 204 -21.53 -35.33 12.04
C CYS A 204 -20.27 -34.47 11.92
N GLY A 205 -19.43 -34.73 10.88
CA GLY A 205 -18.19 -33.95 10.65
C GLY A 205 -18.43 -32.47 10.26
N GLY A 206 -19.69 -32.07 9.98
CA GLY A 206 -20.00 -30.69 9.60
C GLY A 206 -20.49 -29.79 10.75
N CYS A 207 -21.16 -30.32 11.75
CA CYS A 207 -21.58 -29.57 12.95
C CYS A 207 -20.99 -30.11 14.26
N HIS A 208 -20.24 -31.20 14.19
CA HIS A 208 -19.56 -31.89 15.30
C HIS A 208 -20.49 -32.37 16.41
N LEU A 209 -21.80 -32.43 16.15
CA LEU A 209 -22.77 -32.98 17.08
C LEU A 209 -22.91 -34.49 16.89
N ARG A 210 -23.05 -35.23 18.00
CA ARG A 210 -23.34 -36.65 18.00
C ARG A 210 -24.85 -36.84 17.77
N LEU A 211 -25.22 -37.73 16.85
CA LEU A 211 -26.57 -38.20 16.65
C LEU A 211 -26.85 -39.31 17.65
N SER A 212 -28.05 -39.35 18.19
CA SER A 212 -28.51 -40.54 18.90
C SER A 212 -28.72 -41.71 17.94
N ALA A 213 -28.70 -42.94 18.43
CA ALA A 213 -28.88 -44.13 17.57
C ALA A 213 -30.19 -44.07 16.77
N ALA A 214 -31.25 -43.47 17.31
CA ALA A 214 -32.53 -43.28 16.59
C ALA A 214 -32.40 -42.21 15.49
N GLU A 215 -31.75 -41.10 15.73
CA GLU A 215 -31.52 -40.02 14.76
C GLU A 215 -30.58 -40.50 13.63
N GLU A 216 -29.53 -41.24 13.97
CA GLU A 216 -28.62 -41.85 12.99
C GLU A 216 -29.36 -42.83 12.05
N ALA A 217 -30.14 -43.75 12.64
CA ALA A 217 -30.95 -44.69 11.87
C ALA A 217 -31.99 -43.98 10.99
N GLN A 218 -32.58 -42.87 11.46
CA GLN A 218 -33.51 -42.08 10.68
C GLN A 218 -32.78 -41.30 9.55
N ALA A 219 -31.65 -40.70 9.85
CA ALA A 219 -30.84 -39.94 8.89
C ALA A 219 -30.37 -40.83 7.73
N LEU A 220 -29.91 -42.07 8.04
CA LEU A 220 -29.43 -43.03 7.04
C LEU A 220 -30.53 -43.66 6.18
N ARG A 221 -31.82 -43.57 6.62
CA ARG A 221 -32.97 -44.01 5.78
C ARG A 221 -33.44 -42.93 4.78
N ALA A 222 -33.02 -41.70 4.98
CA ALA A 222 -33.35 -40.61 4.06
C ALA A 222 -32.54 -40.72 2.77
N VAL A 223 -33.09 -40.35 1.62
CA VAL A 223 -32.40 -40.29 0.35
C VAL A 223 -32.41 -38.86 -0.17
N PRO A 224 -31.27 -38.17 -0.21
CA PRO A 224 -29.98 -38.55 0.39
C PRO A 224 -29.99 -38.44 1.94
N PRO A 225 -29.07 -39.12 2.63
CA PRO A 225 -28.90 -39.00 4.06
C PRO A 225 -28.64 -37.54 4.52
N ARG A 226 -29.28 -37.09 5.57
CA ARG A 226 -29.12 -35.69 6.09
C ARG A 226 -28.96 -35.65 7.58
N CYS A 227 -28.06 -34.78 8.06
CA CYS A 227 -27.92 -34.53 9.48
C CYS A 227 -29.17 -33.90 10.06
N HIS A 228 -29.68 -34.45 11.17
CA HIS A 228 -30.85 -33.96 11.84
C HIS A 228 -30.68 -32.52 12.39
N HIS A 229 -29.48 -32.19 12.85
CA HIS A 229 -29.17 -30.89 13.46
C HIS A 229 -28.83 -29.80 12.44
N CYS A 230 -27.91 -30.04 11.51
CA CYS A 230 -27.42 -29.01 10.59
C CYS A 230 -27.92 -29.09 9.17
N ARG A 231 -28.65 -30.18 8.81
CA ARG A 231 -29.27 -30.44 7.51
C ARG A 231 -28.27 -30.64 6.35
N ARG A 232 -26.96 -30.73 6.64
CA ARG A 232 -25.94 -31.12 5.63
C ARG A 232 -26.17 -32.56 5.18
N ILE A 233 -25.77 -32.86 3.96
CA ILE A 233 -25.75 -34.23 3.43
C ILE A 233 -24.76 -35.03 4.28
N LEU A 234 -25.13 -36.25 4.63
CA LEU A 234 -24.25 -37.16 5.38
C LEU A 234 -23.73 -38.26 4.44
N ALA A 235 -22.43 -38.44 4.44
CA ALA A 235 -21.78 -39.58 3.83
C ALA A 235 -21.27 -40.52 4.94
N PRO A 236 -21.87 -41.70 5.12
CA PRO A 236 -21.41 -42.70 6.07
C PRO A 236 -20.00 -43.18 5.74
N ARG A 237 -19.15 -43.26 6.78
CA ARG A 237 -17.80 -43.88 6.67
C ARG A 237 -17.61 -44.93 7.73
#